data_6b86f5d32f55a3ca364a343b739f15eb
#
_entry.id   6b86f5d32f55a3ca364a343b739f15eb
#
_cell.length_a   1.000
_cell.length_b   1.000
_cell.length_c   1.000
_cell.angle_alpha   90.00
_cell.angle_beta   90.00
_cell.angle_gamma   90.00
#
_symmetry.space_group_name_H-M   'P 1'
#
loop_
_entity.id
_entity.type
_entity.pdbx_description
1 polymer ?
#
loop_
_entity_poly.entity_id
_entity_poly.type
_entity_poly.pdbx_seq_one_letter_code
_entity_poly.pdbx_strand_id
1 'polypeptide(L)'
;MKHKKLSKLVITGCDSKTNWQLEWFQKNYWKHNIGLPLQIFDFDTFAPELMGWFKKPAAMIEASKMADKVIWLDTDCEVRTSIDDMFDLIVPNKLCMVEDRPWSKRSGETWHNSGVVAFEGRPVILDAWYEEVKITKERGDQEVLHSMCRDGMTRLIHIHELPHSYNTVRLDLIDNIIPKDIKLMHWTGGKGNDKIREMMND
;
A
#
# COMPACT_ATOMS: atom_id res chain seq x y z
N MET A 1 -4.15 -26.95 16.46
CA MET A 1 -4.78 -25.75 17.08
C MET A 1 -5.03 -24.74 15.98
N LYS A 2 -6.29 -24.28 15.78
CA LYS A 2 -6.54 -23.13 14.88
C LYS A 2 -6.02 -21.89 15.60
N HIS A 3 -4.94 -21.30 15.09
CA HIS A 3 -4.50 -20.00 15.59
C HIS A 3 -5.64 -18.99 15.41
N LYS A 4 -5.99 -18.27 16.46
CA LYS A 4 -6.99 -17.21 16.41
C LYS A 4 -6.44 -16.11 15.53
N LYS A 5 -7.18 -15.71 14.49
CA LYS A 5 -6.83 -14.56 13.66
C LYS A 5 -6.76 -13.29 14.49
N LEU A 6 -5.85 -12.40 14.11
CA LEU A 6 -5.85 -11.02 14.62
C LEU A 6 -7.07 -10.26 14.07
N SER A 7 -7.55 -9.28 14.80
CA SER A 7 -8.61 -8.39 14.30
C SER A 7 -8.05 -7.39 13.29
N LYS A 8 -6.83 -6.89 13.51
CA LYS A 8 -6.15 -5.86 12.74
C LYS A 8 -4.69 -6.25 12.52
N LEU A 9 -4.14 -5.97 11.34
CA LEU A 9 -2.74 -6.20 11.01
C LEU A 9 -2.28 -5.18 9.97
N VAL A 10 -1.14 -4.55 10.21
CA VAL A 10 -0.43 -3.79 9.19
C VAL A 10 0.67 -4.66 8.63
N ILE A 11 0.89 -4.60 7.33
CA ILE A 11 1.93 -5.36 6.64
C ILE A 11 2.76 -4.47 5.73
N THR A 12 4.00 -4.86 5.54
CA THR A 12 4.91 -4.30 4.53
C THR A 12 5.81 -5.40 3.99
N GLY A 13 6.58 -5.11 2.96
CA GLY A 13 7.56 -6.03 2.41
C GLY A 13 8.68 -5.28 1.72
N CYS A 14 9.89 -5.82 1.81
CA CYS A 14 11.06 -5.29 1.12
C CYS A 14 12.03 -6.42 0.72
N ASP A 15 12.85 -6.17 -0.27
CA ASP A 15 13.97 -7.00 -0.68
C ASP A 15 15.31 -6.35 -0.27
N SER A 16 16.43 -7.01 -0.55
CA SER A 16 17.78 -6.51 -0.28
C SER A 16 18.09 -5.17 -0.94
N LYS A 17 17.37 -4.75 -1.98
CA LYS A 17 17.54 -3.47 -2.66
C LYS A 17 16.82 -2.33 -1.97
N THR A 18 15.74 -2.63 -1.24
CA THR A 18 14.85 -1.65 -0.60
C THR A 18 14.88 -1.72 0.92
N ASN A 19 15.51 -2.73 1.54
CA ASN A 19 15.57 -2.94 2.98
C ASN A 19 16.25 -1.79 3.75
N TRP A 20 17.04 -0.94 3.09
CA TRP A 20 17.63 0.24 3.69
C TRP A 20 16.57 1.25 4.20
N GLN A 21 15.34 1.22 3.65
CA GLN A 21 14.22 2.05 4.09
C GLN A 21 13.55 1.48 5.35
N LEU A 22 13.71 0.18 5.61
CA LEU A 22 12.91 -0.54 6.60
C LEU A 22 13.08 0.00 8.03
N GLU A 23 14.30 0.30 8.45
CA GLU A 23 14.57 0.85 9.78
C GLU A 23 13.90 2.22 9.97
N TRP A 24 14.02 3.09 8.96
CA TRP A 24 13.36 4.39 8.93
C TRP A 24 11.84 4.25 8.97
N PHE A 25 11.26 3.36 8.16
CA PHE A 25 9.83 3.06 8.16
C PHE A 25 9.36 2.58 9.52
N GLN A 26 10.04 1.59 10.11
CA GLN A 26 9.68 1.04 11.42
C GLN A 26 9.76 2.09 12.54
N LYS A 27 10.77 2.96 12.54
CA LYS A 27 10.91 4.05 13.49
C LYS A 27 9.70 4.99 13.44
N ASN A 28 9.28 5.39 12.23
CA ASN A 28 8.10 6.25 12.03
C ASN A 28 6.81 5.52 12.40
N TYR A 29 6.68 4.26 12.02
CA TYR A 29 5.51 3.44 12.31
C TYR A 29 5.30 3.29 13.83
N TRP A 30 6.28 2.80 14.56
CA TRP A 30 6.16 2.54 15.99
C TRP A 30 6.01 3.79 16.84
N LYS A 31 6.48 4.94 16.36
CA LYS A 31 6.28 6.23 17.03
C LYS A 31 4.79 6.56 17.20
N HIS A 32 3.95 6.15 16.27
CA HIS A 32 2.54 6.55 16.21
C HIS A 32 1.54 5.39 16.36
N ASN A 33 1.98 4.13 16.29
CA ASN A 33 1.11 2.95 16.24
C ASN A 33 1.50 1.89 17.26
N ILE A 34 1.76 2.31 18.51
CA ILE A 34 2.10 1.39 19.62
C ILE A 34 0.93 0.42 19.83
N GLY A 35 1.24 -0.89 19.78
CA GLY A 35 0.24 -1.95 19.98
C GLY A 35 -0.52 -2.39 18.72
N LEU A 36 -0.37 -1.69 17.59
CA LEU A 36 -0.91 -2.16 16.30
C LEU A 36 0.11 -3.09 15.62
N PRO A 37 -0.20 -4.39 15.45
CA PRO A 37 0.78 -5.36 14.95
C PRO A 37 1.24 -5.03 13.53
N LEU A 38 2.55 -5.21 13.29
CA LEU A 38 3.21 -5.04 12.00
C LEU A 38 3.89 -6.36 11.62
N GLN A 39 3.57 -6.90 10.43
CA GLN A 39 4.27 -8.02 9.82
C GLN A 39 5.09 -7.54 8.63
N ILE A 40 6.33 -7.97 8.54
CA ILE A 40 7.25 -7.66 7.46
C ILE A 40 7.48 -8.92 6.64
N PHE A 41 7.30 -8.84 5.33
CA PHE A 41 7.60 -9.90 4.38
C PHE A 41 9.00 -9.67 3.78
N ASP A 42 9.87 -10.68 3.91
CA ASP A 42 11.17 -10.70 3.24
C ASP A 42 10.98 -11.10 1.77
N PHE A 43 11.03 -10.14 0.87
CA PHE A 43 10.83 -10.36 -0.56
C PHE A 43 12.01 -11.05 -1.26
N ASP A 44 13.14 -11.24 -0.60
CA ASP A 44 14.21 -12.08 -1.15
C ASP A 44 13.83 -13.57 -1.10
N THR A 45 13.03 -13.96 -0.07
CA THR A 45 12.64 -15.36 0.14
C THR A 45 11.16 -15.65 -0.11
N PHE A 46 10.28 -14.66 0.12
CA PHE A 46 8.84 -14.79 -0.05
C PHE A 46 8.45 -14.75 -1.53
N ALA A 47 7.55 -15.64 -1.98
CA ALA A 47 7.01 -15.74 -3.33
C ALA A 47 8.13 -15.65 -4.40
N PRO A 48 9.08 -16.61 -4.45
CA PRO A 48 10.28 -16.54 -5.29
C PRO A 48 9.97 -16.55 -6.80
N GLU A 49 8.76 -16.96 -7.19
CA GLU A 49 8.27 -16.94 -8.57
C GLU A 49 7.94 -15.52 -9.08
N LEU A 50 7.84 -14.52 -8.18
CA LEU A 50 7.53 -13.15 -8.51
C LEU A 50 8.73 -12.24 -8.25
N MET A 51 8.78 -11.09 -8.93
CA MET A 51 9.86 -10.10 -8.77
C MET A 51 9.36 -8.83 -8.06
N GLY A 52 10.16 -8.31 -7.12
CA GLY A 52 9.99 -7.00 -6.51
C GLY A 52 8.57 -6.74 -6.00
N TRP A 53 7.99 -5.62 -6.42
CA TRP A 53 6.64 -5.18 -6.02
C TRP A 53 5.50 -6.06 -6.51
N PHE A 54 5.69 -6.92 -7.52
CA PHE A 54 4.69 -7.92 -7.92
C PHE A 54 4.40 -8.96 -6.82
N LYS A 55 5.23 -9.05 -5.79
CA LYS A 55 5.00 -9.88 -4.59
C LYS A 55 3.94 -9.31 -3.65
N LYS A 56 3.58 -8.03 -3.81
CA LYS A 56 2.64 -7.31 -2.95
C LYS A 56 1.27 -8.01 -2.82
N PRO A 57 0.55 -8.36 -3.91
CA PRO A 57 -0.73 -9.05 -3.77
C PRO A 57 -0.59 -10.44 -3.12
N ALA A 58 0.53 -11.16 -3.32
CA ALA A 58 0.80 -12.42 -2.63
C ALA A 58 0.93 -12.22 -1.11
N ALA A 59 1.66 -11.19 -0.68
CA ALA A 59 1.81 -10.84 0.74
C ALA A 59 0.47 -10.45 1.37
N MET A 60 -0.37 -9.70 0.67
CA MET A 60 -1.72 -9.36 1.11
C MET A 60 -2.62 -10.60 1.27
N ILE A 61 -2.54 -11.56 0.32
CA ILE A 61 -3.26 -12.83 0.41
C ILE A 61 -2.79 -13.63 1.64
N GLU A 62 -1.49 -13.70 1.89
CA GLU A 62 -0.98 -14.40 3.07
C GLU A 62 -1.46 -13.73 4.36
N ALA A 63 -1.40 -12.40 4.42
CA ALA A 63 -1.88 -11.63 5.57
C ALA A 63 -3.38 -11.80 5.82
N SER A 64 -4.19 -12.01 4.78
CA SER A 64 -5.63 -12.28 4.90
C SER A 64 -5.96 -13.56 5.67
N LYS A 65 -4.98 -14.49 5.77
CA LYS A 65 -5.12 -15.70 6.61
C LYS A 65 -4.78 -15.41 8.08
N MET A 66 -3.99 -14.37 8.34
CA MET A 66 -3.47 -13.99 9.66
C MET A 66 -4.40 -13.03 10.40
N ALA A 67 -5.09 -12.14 9.68
CA ALA A 67 -5.95 -11.12 10.26
C ALA A 67 -7.26 -10.94 9.48
N ASP A 68 -8.28 -10.37 10.17
CA ASP A 68 -9.57 -10.06 9.54
C ASP A 68 -9.47 -8.79 8.69
N LYS A 69 -8.82 -7.75 9.21
CA LYS A 69 -8.57 -6.48 8.52
C LYS A 69 -7.06 -6.27 8.36
N VAL A 70 -6.65 -5.89 7.18
CA VAL A 70 -5.24 -5.73 6.79
C VAL A 70 -5.02 -4.37 6.13
N ILE A 71 -3.91 -3.71 6.47
CA ILE A 71 -3.40 -2.54 5.77
C ILE A 71 -2.01 -2.87 5.24
N TRP A 72 -1.81 -2.72 3.94
CA TRP A 72 -0.49 -2.69 3.31
C TRP A 72 0.06 -1.27 3.31
N LEU A 73 1.34 -1.12 3.64
CA LEU A 73 2.11 0.11 3.48
C LEU A 73 3.42 -0.19 2.75
N ASP A 74 3.75 0.57 1.71
CA ASP A 74 5.09 0.53 1.12
C ASP A 74 6.13 1.09 2.11
N THR A 75 7.37 0.62 2.04
CA THR A 75 8.44 1.03 2.99
C THR A 75 8.90 2.48 2.82
N ASP A 76 8.51 3.15 1.73
CA ASP A 76 8.72 4.58 1.51
C ASP A 76 7.54 5.46 1.98
N CYS A 77 6.63 4.89 2.77
CA CYS A 77 5.58 5.62 3.47
C CYS A 77 6.08 6.14 4.83
N GLU A 78 6.05 7.46 5.03
CA GLU A 78 6.26 8.12 6.32
C GLU A 78 4.94 8.16 7.11
N VAL A 79 4.90 7.48 8.24
CA VAL A 79 3.75 7.50 9.15
C VAL A 79 3.87 8.72 10.06
N ARG A 80 2.95 9.69 9.95
CA ARG A 80 3.00 10.96 10.69
C ARG A 80 2.07 11.01 11.90
N THR A 81 1.04 10.18 11.90
CA THR A 81 0.08 10.04 13.02
C THR A 81 -0.38 8.59 13.12
N SER A 82 -1.20 8.28 14.12
CA SER A 82 -1.86 6.96 14.18
C SER A 82 -2.74 6.73 12.95
N ILE A 83 -2.70 5.50 12.46
CA ILE A 83 -3.52 5.01 11.33
C ILE A 83 -4.58 4.00 11.79
N ASP A 84 -4.78 3.84 13.10
CA ASP A 84 -5.73 2.84 13.62
C ASP A 84 -7.17 3.09 13.14
N ASP A 85 -7.55 4.34 12.99
CA ASP A 85 -8.85 4.76 12.47
C ASP A 85 -9.07 4.42 10.98
N MET A 86 -8.01 4.13 10.22
CA MET A 86 -8.14 3.65 8.83
C MET A 86 -8.86 2.30 8.74
N PHE A 87 -8.73 1.45 9.77
CA PHE A 87 -9.45 0.17 9.82
C PHE A 87 -10.98 0.32 9.87
N ASP A 88 -11.47 1.45 10.36
CA ASP A 88 -12.91 1.74 10.43
C ASP A 88 -13.46 2.23 9.08
N LEU A 89 -12.59 2.61 8.15
CA LEU A 89 -12.93 3.03 6.79
C LEU A 89 -12.96 1.87 5.80
N ILE A 90 -12.57 0.66 6.21
CA ILE A 90 -12.53 -0.50 5.33
C ILE A 90 -13.94 -0.94 4.97
N VAL A 91 -14.19 -1.05 3.66
CA VAL A 91 -15.43 -1.57 3.09
C VAL A 91 -15.23 -3.03 2.68
N PRO A 92 -16.07 -3.97 3.15
CA PRO A 92 -15.97 -5.38 2.79
C PRO A 92 -15.97 -5.63 1.28
N ASN A 93 -15.24 -6.66 0.86
CA ASN A 93 -15.12 -7.10 -0.54
C ASN A 93 -14.48 -6.09 -1.52
N LYS A 94 -13.85 -5.04 -1.01
CA LYS A 94 -13.13 -4.05 -1.81
C LYS A 94 -11.68 -3.88 -1.35
N LEU A 95 -10.82 -3.42 -2.25
CA LEU A 95 -9.56 -2.77 -1.87
C LEU A 95 -9.87 -1.30 -1.59
N CYS A 96 -9.50 -0.83 -0.40
CA CYS A 96 -9.66 0.56 0.01
C CYS A 96 -8.32 1.26 -0.26
N MET A 97 -8.33 2.24 -1.16
CA MET A 97 -7.13 2.89 -1.69
C MET A 97 -7.36 4.38 -1.85
N VAL A 98 -6.28 5.13 -2.00
CA VAL A 98 -6.35 6.57 -2.29
C VAL A 98 -6.10 6.81 -3.78
N GLU A 99 -6.86 7.73 -4.37
CA GLU A 99 -6.61 8.19 -5.74
C GLU A 99 -5.20 8.78 -5.86
N ASP A 100 -4.44 8.33 -6.85
CA ASP A 100 -3.19 8.96 -7.29
C ASP A 100 -3.53 10.20 -8.14
N ARG A 101 -3.92 11.29 -7.47
CA ARG A 101 -4.40 12.52 -8.13
C ARG A 101 -3.42 13.09 -9.15
N PRO A 102 -2.11 13.14 -8.85
CA PRO A 102 -1.12 13.59 -9.82
C PRO A 102 -1.09 12.74 -11.10
N TRP A 103 -1.21 11.41 -10.98
CA TRP A 103 -1.28 10.52 -12.13
C TRP A 103 -2.63 10.60 -12.85
N SER A 104 -3.73 10.63 -12.10
CA SER A 104 -5.07 10.82 -12.67
C SER A 104 -5.16 12.08 -13.53
N LYS A 105 -4.63 13.20 -13.01
CA LYS A 105 -4.58 14.46 -13.73
C LYS A 105 -3.73 14.41 -15.00
N ARG A 106 -2.59 13.71 -14.96
CA ARG A 106 -1.66 13.60 -16.10
C ARG A 106 -2.16 12.65 -17.18
N SER A 107 -2.79 11.55 -16.79
CA SER A 107 -3.29 10.52 -17.72
C SER A 107 -4.69 10.81 -18.26
N GLY A 108 -5.50 11.61 -17.57
CA GLY A 108 -6.92 11.78 -17.86
C GLY A 108 -7.79 10.59 -17.44
N GLU A 109 -7.24 9.64 -16.67
CA GLU A 109 -7.93 8.45 -16.16
C GLU A 109 -7.78 8.40 -14.62
N THR A 110 -8.75 7.83 -13.91
CA THR A 110 -8.66 7.69 -12.46
C THR A 110 -7.69 6.58 -12.09
N TRP A 111 -6.59 6.92 -11.43
CA TRP A 111 -5.59 5.99 -10.89
C TRP A 111 -5.72 5.88 -9.37
N HIS A 112 -5.43 4.71 -8.83
CA HIS A 112 -5.28 4.51 -7.39
C HIS A 112 -3.85 4.08 -7.08
N ASN A 113 -3.28 4.65 -6.04
CA ASN A 113 -1.91 4.36 -5.64
C ASN A 113 -1.85 3.08 -4.79
N SER A 114 -1.03 2.11 -5.20
CA SER A 114 -0.90 0.81 -4.54
C SER A 114 0.04 0.80 -3.33
N GLY A 115 0.64 1.91 -2.97
CA GLY A 115 1.54 2.00 -1.82
C GLY A 115 0.81 1.96 -0.47
N VAL A 116 -0.49 2.25 -0.47
CA VAL A 116 -1.38 2.09 0.69
C VAL A 116 -2.65 1.38 0.24
N VAL A 117 -2.89 0.18 0.77
CA VAL A 117 -4.07 -0.63 0.44
C VAL A 117 -4.64 -1.24 1.73
N ALA A 118 -5.91 -0.96 2.02
CA ALA A 118 -6.61 -1.57 3.14
C ALA A 118 -7.74 -2.48 2.66
N PHE A 119 -7.99 -3.59 3.38
CA PHE A 119 -9.04 -4.53 3.01
C PHE A 119 -9.46 -5.41 4.20
N GLU A 120 -10.65 -6.00 4.09
CA GLU A 120 -11.20 -6.99 5.02
C GLU A 120 -11.34 -8.34 4.33
N GLY A 121 -10.94 -9.41 5.01
CA GLY A 121 -11.01 -10.76 4.50
C GLY A 121 -10.12 -10.97 3.27
N ARG A 122 -10.70 -11.50 2.19
CA ARG A 122 -9.99 -11.77 0.92
C ARG A 122 -10.88 -11.34 -0.26
N PRO A 123 -10.84 -10.05 -0.63
CA PRO A 123 -11.61 -9.57 -1.79
C PRO A 123 -11.24 -10.30 -3.08
N VAL A 124 -12.21 -10.61 -3.92
CA VAL A 124 -12.00 -11.35 -5.18
C VAL A 124 -10.99 -10.65 -6.09
N ILE A 125 -10.99 -9.33 -6.12
CA ILE A 125 -10.02 -8.54 -6.91
C ILE A 125 -8.58 -8.78 -6.48
N LEU A 126 -8.33 -9.11 -5.22
CA LEU A 126 -6.98 -9.40 -4.73
C LEU A 126 -6.44 -10.71 -5.33
N ASP A 127 -7.29 -11.73 -5.47
CA ASP A 127 -6.93 -12.98 -6.14
C ASP A 127 -6.68 -12.74 -7.64
N ALA A 128 -7.56 -11.99 -8.28
CA ALA A 128 -7.40 -11.64 -9.69
C ALA A 128 -6.11 -10.83 -9.93
N TRP A 129 -5.79 -9.88 -9.05
CA TRP A 129 -4.55 -9.11 -9.12
C TRP A 129 -3.31 -10.00 -8.98
N TYR A 130 -3.35 -10.94 -8.03
CA TYR A 130 -2.26 -11.92 -7.86
C TYR A 130 -2.06 -12.80 -9.10
N GLU A 131 -3.12 -13.28 -9.73
CA GLU A 131 -3.00 -14.07 -10.96
C GLU A 131 -2.46 -13.21 -12.13
N GLU A 132 -2.91 -11.96 -12.25
CA GLU A 132 -2.49 -11.07 -13.33
C GLU A 132 -1.02 -10.66 -13.21
N VAL A 133 -0.48 -10.40 -12.00
CA VAL A 133 0.95 -10.07 -11.84
C VAL A 133 1.90 -11.18 -12.26
N LYS A 134 1.45 -12.44 -12.37
CA LYS A 134 2.27 -13.57 -12.82
C LYS A 134 2.52 -13.57 -14.31
N ILE A 135 1.62 -12.99 -15.09
CA ILE A 135 1.61 -13.08 -16.56
C ILE A 135 1.74 -11.71 -17.25
N THR A 136 1.66 -10.64 -16.48
CA THR A 136 1.62 -9.28 -16.98
C THR A 136 2.90 -8.85 -17.73
N LYS A 137 2.74 -7.87 -18.63
CA LYS A 137 3.84 -7.12 -19.24
C LYS A 137 3.95 -5.69 -18.69
N GLU A 138 3.10 -5.35 -17.75
CA GLU A 138 3.12 -4.03 -17.10
C GLU A 138 4.40 -3.85 -16.28
N ARG A 139 4.76 -2.59 -15.99
CA ARG A 139 6.01 -2.25 -15.31
C ARG A 139 5.93 -2.38 -13.79
N GLY A 140 4.72 -2.30 -13.22
CA GLY A 140 4.50 -2.33 -11.79
C GLY A 140 3.14 -2.91 -11.43
N ASP A 141 2.99 -3.22 -10.18
CA ASP A 141 1.78 -3.76 -9.59
C ASP A 141 0.59 -2.79 -9.65
N GLN A 142 0.86 -1.48 -9.53
CA GLN A 142 -0.14 -0.42 -9.66
C GLN A 142 -0.71 -0.36 -11.08
N GLU A 143 0.13 -0.44 -12.12
CA GLU A 143 -0.28 -0.47 -13.52
C GLU A 143 -1.15 -1.69 -13.81
N VAL A 144 -0.81 -2.85 -13.25
CA VAL A 144 -1.63 -4.06 -13.38
C VAL A 144 -3.02 -3.83 -12.80
N LEU A 145 -3.10 -3.37 -11.55
CA LEU A 145 -4.39 -3.11 -10.89
C LEU A 145 -5.20 -2.04 -11.63
N HIS A 146 -4.53 -0.97 -12.12
CA HIS A 146 -5.18 0.06 -12.93
C HIS A 146 -5.77 -0.54 -14.21
N SER A 147 -5.01 -1.34 -14.96
CA SER A 147 -5.49 -1.98 -16.19
C SER A 147 -6.72 -2.87 -15.94
N MET A 148 -6.75 -3.61 -14.82
CA MET A 148 -7.90 -4.44 -14.41
C MET A 148 -9.13 -3.61 -14.03
N CYS A 149 -8.95 -2.44 -13.44
CA CYS A 149 -10.00 -1.57 -12.91
C CYS A 149 -10.20 -0.29 -13.75
N ARG A 150 -9.72 -0.27 -14.99
CA ARG A 150 -9.73 0.92 -15.86
C ARG A 150 -11.14 1.41 -16.16
N ASP A 151 -12.08 0.51 -16.40
CA ASP A 151 -13.47 0.90 -16.57
C ASP A 151 -14.11 1.30 -15.23
N GLY A 152 -15.00 2.31 -15.29
CA GLY A 152 -15.59 2.92 -14.09
C GLY A 152 -16.45 1.96 -13.28
N MET A 153 -17.12 0.98 -13.90
CA MET A 153 -17.99 0.01 -13.20
C MET A 153 -17.15 -1.00 -12.44
N THR A 154 -16.14 -1.60 -13.06
CA THR A 154 -15.21 -2.53 -12.39
C THR A 154 -14.52 -1.84 -11.23
N ARG A 155 -14.07 -0.59 -11.43
CA ARG A 155 -13.47 0.20 -10.35
C ARG A 155 -14.44 0.42 -9.19
N LEU A 156 -15.68 0.85 -9.43
CA LEU A 156 -16.68 1.05 -8.38
C LEU A 156 -17.02 -0.23 -7.62
N ILE A 157 -16.98 -1.38 -8.28
CA ILE A 157 -17.25 -2.67 -7.64
C ILE A 157 -16.09 -3.06 -6.70
N HIS A 158 -14.85 -2.86 -7.12
CA HIS A 158 -13.67 -3.43 -6.48
C HIS A 158 -12.82 -2.47 -5.66
N ILE A 159 -12.92 -1.16 -5.92
CA ILE A 159 -12.15 -0.13 -5.22
C ILE A 159 -13.09 0.75 -4.38
N HIS A 160 -12.67 1.06 -3.17
CA HIS A 160 -13.25 2.09 -2.30
C HIS A 160 -12.23 3.19 -2.06
N GLU A 161 -12.64 4.43 -2.29
CA GLU A 161 -11.77 5.59 -2.12
C GLU A 161 -11.56 5.92 -0.64
N LEU A 162 -10.31 5.94 -0.19
CA LEU A 162 -9.92 6.44 1.12
C LEU A 162 -9.65 7.95 1.06
N PRO A 163 -9.77 8.66 2.19
CA PRO A 163 -9.38 10.06 2.28
C PRO A 163 -7.91 10.27 1.88
N HIS A 164 -7.64 11.35 1.15
CA HIS A 164 -6.31 11.69 0.61
C HIS A 164 -5.19 11.73 1.68
N SER A 165 -5.53 12.05 2.92
CA SER A 165 -4.60 12.08 4.05
C SER A 165 -3.92 10.74 4.35
N TYR A 166 -4.50 9.61 3.91
CA TYR A 166 -3.95 8.27 4.13
C TYR A 166 -2.96 7.81 3.05
N ASN A 167 -2.79 8.57 1.97
CA ASN A 167 -1.73 8.35 0.99
C ASN A 167 -1.48 9.62 0.19
N THR A 168 -0.88 10.61 0.83
CA THR A 168 -0.42 11.84 0.16
C THR A 168 0.90 11.53 -0.52
N VAL A 169 0.93 11.51 -1.84
CA VAL A 169 2.14 11.17 -2.58
C VAL A 169 3.07 12.39 -2.76
N ARG A 170 4.36 12.15 -2.94
CA ARG A 170 5.35 13.22 -3.17
C ARG A 170 4.95 14.21 -4.28
N LEU A 171 4.30 13.73 -5.32
CA LEU A 171 3.85 14.58 -6.43
C LEU A 171 2.70 15.52 -6.03
N ASP A 172 1.92 15.22 -5.01
CA ASP A 172 0.90 16.14 -4.47
C ASP A 172 1.54 17.42 -3.94
N LEU A 173 2.76 17.32 -3.33
CA LEU A 173 3.51 18.48 -2.88
C LEU A 173 3.92 19.37 -4.05
N ILE A 174 4.31 18.78 -5.17
CA ILE A 174 4.71 19.51 -6.39
C ILE A 174 3.50 20.17 -7.06
N ASP A 175 2.38 19.45 -7.10
CA ASP A 175 1.13 19.92 -7.72
C ASP A 175 0.33 20.85 -6.80
N ASN A 176 0.81 21.07 -5.56
CA ASN A 176 0.15 21.87 -4.51
C ASN A 176 -1.28 21.36 -4.19
N ILE A 177 -1.44 20.03 -4.17
CA ILE A 177 -2.70 19.34 -3.85
C ILE A 177 -2.53 18.65 -2.50
N ILE A 178 -2.34 19.42 -1.43
CA ILE A 178 -2.01 18.89 -0.10
C ILE A 178 -3.26 18.86 0.77
N PRO A 179 -3.61 17.71 1.40
CA PRO A 179 -4.70 17.66 2.37
C PRO A 179 -4.31 18.45 3.64
N LYS A 180 -5.31 18.93 4.37
CA LYS A 180 -5.10 19.70 5.62
C LYS A 180 -4.26 18.91 6.63
N ASP A 181 -4.54 17.62 6.77
CA ASP A 181 -3.88 16.72 7.71
C ASP A 181 -3.30 15.52 6.95
N ILE A 182 -1.98 15.40 6.90
CA ILE A 182 -1.30 14.26 6.29
C ILE A 182 -1.06 13.20 7.36
N LYS A 183 -1.68 12.03 7.21
CA LYS A 183 -1.45 10.86 8.08
C LYS A 183 -0.33 9.97 7.57
N LEU A 184 -0.32 9.73 6.26
CA LEU A 184 0.72 8.99 5.56
C LEU A 184 1.26 9.83 4.41
N MET A 185 2.56 10.10 4.43
CA MET A 185 3.27 10.74 3.32
C MET A 185 4.06 9.69 2.56
N HIS A 186 3.77 9.51 1.30
CA HIS A 186 4.38 8.49 0.45
C HIS A 186 5.45 9.13 -0.45
N TRP A 187 6.71 8.85 -0.15
CA TRP A 187 7.88 9.38 -0.83
C TRP A 187 8.21 8.59 -2.10
N THR A 188 7.30 8.62 -3.07
CA THR A 188 7.37 7.81 -4.30
C THR A 188 8.59 8.12 -5.17
N GLY A 189 9.21 7.05 -5.71
CA GLY A 189 10.23 7.11 -6.76
C GLY A 189 11.61 7.59 -6.29
N GLY A 190 12.56 7.74 -7.22
CA GLY A 190 13.97 8.04 -6.91
C GLY A 190 14.17 9.32 -6.09
N LYS A 191 13.48 10.40 -6.43
CA LYS A 191 13.53 11.66 -5.65
C LYS A 191 12.91 11.53 -4.26
N GLY A 192 11.95 10.62 -4.06
CA GLY A 192 11.43 10.28 -2.75
C GLY A 192 12.46 9.54 -1.93
N ASN A 193 13.14 8.57 -2.54
CA ASN A 193 14.26 7.86 -1.91
C ASN A 193 15.38 8.80 -1.44
N ASP A 194 15.72 9.81 -2.25
CA ASP A 194 16.71 10.82 -1.87
C ASP A 194 16.24 11.59 -0.63
N LYS A 195 14.95 11.95 -0.57
CA LYS A 195 14.38 12.63 0.59
C LYS A 195 14.40 11.77 1.86
N ILE A 196 14.10 10.47 1.74
CA ILE A 196 14.21 9.55 2.87
C ILE A 196 15.65 9.48 3.38
N ARG A 197 16.66 9.39 2.48
CA ARG A 197 18.08 9.40 2.87
C ARG A 197 18.50 10.68 3.59
N GLU A 198 18.00 11.84 3.15
CA GLU A 198 18.21 13.10 3.88
C GLU A 198 17.67 12.99 5.32
N MET A 199 16.42 12.56 5.49
CA MET A 199 15.76 12.41 6.80
C MET A 199 16.40 11.35 7.71
N MET A 200 17.13 10.37 7.14
CA MET A 200 17.86 9.38 7.92
C MET A 200 19.21 9.90 8.45
N ASN A 201 19.74 10.94 7.84
CA ASN A 201 21.04 11.56 8.20
C ASN A 201 20.86 12.75 9.17
N ASP A 202 19.65 13.26 9.34
CA ASP A 202 19.29 14.31 10.32
C ASP A 202 18.96 13.69 11.70
#